data_c7d1ef2f39ddeac908f8b7cd44340bd7
#
_entry.id   c7d1ef2f39ddeac908f8b7cd44340bd7
#
_cell.length_a   1.000
_cell.length_b   1.000
_cell.length_c   1.000
_cell.angle_alpha   90.00
_cell.angle_beta   90.00
_cell.angle_gamma   90.00
#
_symmetry.space_group_name_H-M   'P 1'
#
loop_
_entity.id
_entity.type
_entity.pdbx_description
1 polymer ?
#
loop_
_entity_poly.entity_id
_entity_poly.type
_entity_poly.pdbx_seq_one_letter_code
_entity_poly.pdbx_strand_id
1 'polypeptide(L)'
;IAYYPHPKSCIYKLNSSFSVDFSATSNTTTDNRSTAFTLKSGEQSVEIQITQGFVPTVIVSEAGTLQQILTEQNLLETTELKINGKPDETDFKFLKSVLTLNYLDISDVNLEELPERAFANSLISHVILPRSLKVIGNEMFYMAETRTVQMFDEVVAIGDKAFYMSEIHSDFHFSSKLQTIGKEAFYHCSGLYSLKFPASLETIGESAFANLTYSVTSYPSLDYIFFEKGSKLKTVGDEAFYRALDRDGIIYMQHCTQVETLGYNTFKEDIASAFYFGTKTPPQGGFPFKKGDYVNAWTVKIYVPKLYVDAYQKLWSNYSWDVQGSFMALEDNMPEDK
;
A
#
# COMPACT_ATOMS: atom_id res chain seq x y z
N ILE A 1 -2.84 -20.05 19.38
CA ILE A 1 -4.02 -19.19 19.65
C ILE A 1 -3.78 -17.94 18.80
N ALA A 2 -4.59 -17.77 17.75
CA ALA A 2 -4.56 -16.56 16.94
C ALA A 2 -5.76 -15.70 17.38
N TYR A 3 -5.48 -14.45 17.75
CA TYR A 3 -6.49 -13.48 18.15
C TYR A 3 -6.73 -12.52 16.96
N TYR A 4 -7.98 -12.47 16.48
CA TYR A 4 -8.38 -11.55 15.43
C TYR A 4 -9.68 -10.84 15.83
N PRO A 5 -9.68 -9.51 15.92
CA PRO A 5 -10.85 -8.72 16.28
C PRO A 5 -11.86 -8.52 15.14
N HIS A 6 -11.60 -8.99 13.91
CA HIS A 6 -12.41 -8.66 12.73
C HIS A 6 -13.31 -9.74 12.15
N PRO A 7 -14.52 -9.34 11.65
CA PRO A 7 -15.54 -10.24 11.14
C PRO A 7 -15.46 -10.59 9.65
N LYS A 8 -14.39 -10.24 8.93
CA LYS A 8 -14.31 -10.52 7.49
C LYS A 8 -13.04 -11.31 7.17
N SER A 9 -13.22 -12.62 6.97
CA SER A 9 -12.27 -13.59 6.41
C SER A 9 -10.84 -13.56 6.96
N CYS A 10 -10.48 -14.53 7.78
CA CYS A 10 -9.09 -14.87 8.06
C CYS A 10 -8.61 -15.91 7.05
N ILE A 11 -7.58 -15.60 6.26
CA ILE A 11 -6.95 -16.55 5.35
C ILE A 11 -5.70 -17.09 6.03
N TYR A 12 -5.65 -18.37 6.30
CA TYR A 12 -4.43 -19.06 6.71
C TYR A 12 -3.84 -19.82 5.54
N LYS A 13 -2.63 -19.46 5.08
CA LYS A 13 -1.84 -20.30 4.18
C LYS A 13 -1.09 -21.33 5.02
N LEU A 14 -1.52 -22.55 5.00
CA LEU A 14 -0.68 -23.71 5.34
C LEU A 14 0.25 -23.99 4.15
N ASN A 15 1.50 -24.34 4.40
CA ASN A 15 2.57 -24.57 3.41
C ASN A 15 2.29 -25.71 2.40
N SER A 16 1.09 -25.82 1.89
CA SER A 16 0.69 -26.55 0.69
C SER A 16 -0.79 -26.25 0.38
N SER A 17 -1.02 -25.45 -0.61
CA SER A 17 -2.23 -25.30 -1.47
C SER A 17 -3.64 -25.29 -0.86
N PHE A 18 -3.86 -25.07 0.42
CA PHE A 18 -5.17 -24.91 1.00
C PHE A 18 -5.33 -23.55 1.67
N SER A 19 -6.32 -22.78 1.22
CA SER A 19 -6.82 -21.61 1.95
C SER A 19 -8.18 -21.98 2.56
N VAL A 20 -8.40 -21.60 3.81
CA VAL A 20 -9.70 -21.72 4.46
C VAL A 20 -10.16 -20.33 4.85
N ASP A 21 -11.24 -19.88 4.23
CA ASP A 21 -11.83 -18.58 4.52
C ASP A 21 -12.85 -18.73 5.65
N PHE A 22 -12.70 -17.89 6.67
CA PHE A 22 -13.65 -17.80 7.76
C PHE A 22 -14.30 -16.41 7.72
N SER A 23 -15.63 -16.40 7.81
CA SER A 23 -16.38 -15.17 8.03
C SER A 23 -17.15 -15.26 9.36
N ALA A 24 -17.09 -14.20 10.15
CA ALA A 24 -17.90 -14.09 11.35
C ALA A 24 -18.68 -12.78 11.34
N THR A 25 -19.89 -12.76 11.88
CA THR A 25 -20.61 -11.52 12.15
C THR A 25 -19.93 -10.77 13.30
N SER A 26 -20.06 -9.42 13.29
CA SER A 26 -19.53 -8.61 14.38
C SER A 26 -19.97 -9.12 15.73
N ASN A 27 -19.03 -9.14 16.69
CA ASN A 27 -19.36 -9.46 18.08
C ASN A 27 -20.06 -8.27 18.73
N THR A 28 -21.36 -8.39 18.95
CA THR A 28 -22.18 -7.35 19.58
C THR A 28 -22.39 -7.58 21.08
N THR A 29 -21.77 -8.63 21.64
CA THR A 29 -21.83 -8.93 23.08
C THR A 29 -20.62 -8.35 23.78
N THR A 30 -20.73 -8.13 25.10
CA THR A 30 -19.64 -7.65 25.95
C THR A 30 -18.55 -8.70 26.23
N ASP A 31 -18.79 -9.95 25.81
CA ASP A 31 -17.89 -11.05 26.06
C ASP A 31 -17.22 -11.55 24.79
N ASN A 32 -16.01 -12.09 24.92
CA ASN A 32 -15.34 -12.75 23.81
C ASN A 32 -16.14 -13.96 23.34
N ARG A 33 -16.28 -14.09 22.02
CA ARG A 33 -16.81 -15.30 21.40
C ARG A 33 -15.65 -16.20 20.98
N SER A 34 -15.73 -17.46 21.30
CA SER A 34 -14.76 -18.44 20.81
C SER A 34 -15.46 -19.61 20.12
N THR A 35 -14.82 -20.12 19.09
CA THR A 35 -15.19 -21.35 18.42
C THR A 35 -13.94 -22.16 18.11
N ALA A 36 -14.07 -23.46 18.10
CA ALA A 36 -12.99 -24.34 17.68
C ALA A 36 -13.43 -25.15 16.48
N PHE A 37 -12.50 -25.41 15.57
CA PHE A 37 -12.71 -26.35 14.47
C PHE A 37 -11.48 -27.23 14.30
N THR A 38 -11.70 -28.43 13.80
CA THR A 38 -10.65 -29.41 13.62
C THR A 38 -10.34 -29.59 12.14
N LEU A 39 -9.10 -29.33 11.76
CA LEU A 39 -8.58 -29.71 10.45
C LEU A 39 -8.07 -31.15 10.52
N LYS A 40 -8.48 -31.99 9.56
CA LYS A 40 -8.05 -33.39 9.46
C LYS A 40 -7.33 -33.64 8.13
N SER A 41 -6.21 -34.35 8.21
CA SER A 41 -5.48 -34.86 7.04
C SER A 41 -5.06 -36.31 7.35
N GLY A 42 -5.81 -37.29 6.84
CA GLY A 42 -5.63 -38.67 7.22
C GLY A 42 -5.94 -38.92 8.70
N GLU A 43 -5.01 -39.53 9.42
CA GLU A 43 -5.11 -39.77 10.88
C GLU A 43 -4.66 -38.55 11.72
N GLN A 44 -4.07 -37.54 11.10
CA GLN A 44 -3.64 -36.32 11.80
C GLN A 44 -4.78 -35.34 11.91
N SER A 45 -4.90 -34.72 13.06
CA SER A 45 -5.87 -33.65 13.31
C SER A 45 -5.23 -32.52 14.11
N VAL A 46 -5.58 -31.27 13.75
CA VAL A 46 -5.19 -30.06 14.47
C VAL A 46 -6.46 -29.32 14.83
N GLU A 47 -6.64 -29.04 16.12
CA GLU A 47 -7.71 -28.18 16.59
C GLU A 47 -7.23 -26.73 16.54
N ILE A 48 -7.99 -25.86 15.86
CA ILE A 48 -7.75 -24.42 15.79
C ILE A 48 -8.86 -23.73 16.56
N GLN A 49 -8.49 -22.98 17.58
CA GLN A 49 -9.41 -22.15 18.33
C GLN A 49 -9.35 -20.72 17.79
N ILE A 50 -10.50 -20.20 17.37
CA ILE A 50 -10.67 -18.79 17.00
C ILE A 50 -11.45 -18.11 18.12
N THR A 51 -10.88 -16.99 18.59
CA THR A 51 -11.55 -16.14 19.57
C THR A 51 -11.76 -14.77 18.96
N GLN A 52 -13.01 -14.32 18.93
CA GLN A 52 -13.36 -12.94 18.56
C GLN A 52 -13.53 -12.13 19.85
N GLY A 53 -12.64 -11.12 20.02
CA GLY A 53 -12.73 -10.18 21.13
C GLY A 53 -13.95 -9.25 21.01
N PHE A 54 -14.37 -8.70 22.13
CA PHE A 54 -15.27 -7.56 22.17
C PHE A 54 -14.46 -6.29 21.93
N VAL A 55 -14.82 -5.52 20.91
CA VAL A 55 -14.23 -4.20 20.65
C VAL A 55 -15.15 -3.13 21.26
N PRO A 56 -14.72 -2.42 22.32
CA PRO A 56 -15.51 -1.33 22.89
C PRO A 56 -15.91 -0.32 21.82
N THR A 57 -17.19 0.04 21.81
CA THR A 57 -17.72 1.04 20.89
C THR A 57 -18.17 2.27 21.65
N VAL A 58 -17.63 3.43 21.29
CA VAL A 58 -18.01 4.73 21.85
C VAL A 58 -18.64 5.62 20.79
N ILE A 59 -19.55 6.50 21.20
CA ILE A 59 -20.21 7.46 20.34
C ILE A 59 -19.80 8.87 20.76
N VAL A 60 -19.01 9.53 19.91
CA VAL A 60 -18.62 10.93 20.07
C VAL A 60 -19.75 11.80 19.52
N SER A 61 -20.70 12.20 20.37
CA SER A 61 -21.84 13.02 19.97
C SER A 61 -21.47 14.49 19.80
N GLU A 62 -20.53 14.96 20.60
CA GLU A 62 -19.95 16.31 20.56
C GLU A 62 -18.45 16.22 20.32
N ALA A 63 -17.95 17.07 19.44
CA ALA A 63 -16.53 17.17 19.10
C ALA A 63 -15.67 17.49 20.32
N GLY A 64 -14.48 16.87 20.44
CA GLY A 64 -13.53 17.07 21.53
C GLY A 64 -13.89 16.36 22.84
N THR A 65 -14.88 15.48 22.86
CA THR A 65 -15.35 14.81 24.10
C THR A 65 -14.83 13.39 24.30
N LEU A 66 -14.07 12.85 23.35
CA LEU A 66 -13.61 11.46 23.40
C LEU A 66 -12.83 11.12 24.70
N GLN A 67 -11.94 12.00 25.13
CA GLN A 67 -11.18 11.79 26.39
C GLN A 67 -12.10 11.64 27.59
N GLN A 68 -13.11 12.50 27.69
CA GLN A 68 -14.09 12.42 28.77
C GLN A 68 -14.86 11.10 28.71
N ILE A 69 -15.34 10.71 27.51
CA ILE A 69 -16.10 9.47 27.31
C ILE A 69 -15.27 8.26 27.72
N LEU A 70 -14.01 8.16 27.28
CA LEU A 70 -13.14 7.03 27.64
C LEU A 70 -12.82 7.01 29.14
N THR A 71 -12.70 8.18 29.79
CA THR A 71 -12.51 8.28 31.24
C THR A 71 -13.74 7.78 32.01
N GLU A 72 -14.92 8.26 31.64
CA GLU A 72 -16.19 7.89 32.29
C GLU A 72 -16.52 6.40 32.13
N GLN A 73 -16.15 5.81 31.00
CA GLN A 73 -16.35 4.39 30.67
C GLN A 73 -15.19 3.49 31.13
N ASN A 74 -14.15 4.05 31.74
CA ASN A 74 -12.94 3.33 32.19
C ASN A 74 -12.23 2.58 31.03
N LEU A 75 -12.13 3.22 29.85
CA LEU A 75 -11.54 2.67 28.61
C LEU A 75 -10.17 3.29 28.24
N LEU A 76 -9.54 4.06 29.12
CA LEU A 76 -8.24 4.70 28.83
C LEU A 76 -7.10 3.72 28.56
N GLU A 77 -7.19 2.51 29.11
CA GLU A 77 -6.19 1.44 28.92
C GLU A 77 -6.63 0.41 27.87
N THR A 78 -7.65 0.73 27.06
CA THR A 78 -8.11 -0.22 26.04
C THR A 78 -7.06 -0.40 24.95
N THR A 79 -6.97 -1.64 24.43
CA THR A 79 -6.11 -1.97 23.29
C THR A 79 -6.83 -1.91 21.96
N GLU A 80 -8.16 -1.90 21.99
CA GLU A 80 -9.04 -1.90 20.83
C GLU A 80 -10.18 -0.93 21.04
N LEU A 81 -10.55 -0.18 20.02
CA LEU A 81 -11.61 0.83 20.12
C LEU A 81 -12.33 0.99 18.78
N LYS A 82 -13.66 1.03 18.84
CA LYS A 82 -14.49 1.52 17.74
C LYS A 82 -15.09 2.86 18.11
N ILE A 83 -15.00 3.82 17.19
CA ILE A 83 -15.56 5.16 17.38
C ILE A 83 -16.63 5.41 16.32
N ASN A 84 -17.77 5.90 16.78
CA ASN A 84 -18.85 6.40 15.95
C ASN A 84 -19.11 7.88 16.28
N GLY A 85 -19.89 8.57 15.45
CA GLY A 85 -20.28 9.94 15.71
C GLY A 85 -19.44 10.98 14.98
N LYS A 86 -19.01 12.04 15.69
CA LYS A 86 -18.40 13.22 15.11
C LYS A 86 -17.11 13.62 15.82
N PRO A 87 -16.08 12.76 15.82
CA PRO A 87 -14.79 13.12 16.38
C PRO A 87 -14.16 14.26 15.57
N ASP A 88 -13.42 15.14 16.25
CA ASP A 88 -12.69 16.25 15.67
C ASP A 88 -11.17 16.15 15.84
N GLU A 89 -10.45 17.21 15.47
CA GLU A 89 -9.01 17.30 15.60
C GLU A 89 -8.52 17.06 17.05
N THR A 90 -9.27 17.52 18.04
CA THR A 90 -8.93 17.34 19.47
C THR A 90 -9.01 15.87 19.86
N ASP A 91 -10.05 15.17 19.38
CA ASP A 91 -10.23 13.74 19.60
C ASP A 91 -9.11 12.92 18.96
N PHE A 92 -8.72 13.23 17.73
CA PHE A 92 -7.60 12.57 17.04
C PHE A 92 -6.25 12.87 17.69
N LYS A 93 -6.03 14.07 18.20
CA LYS A 93 -4.82 14.39 19.01
C LYS A 93 -4.77 13.57 20.30
N PHE A 94 -5.90 13.41 20.94
CA PHE A 94 -5.99 12.60 22.16
C PHE A 94 -5.75 11.10 21.84
N LEU A 95 -6.31 10.55 20.77
CA LEU A 95 -6.10 9.15 20.35
C LEU A 95 -4.61 8.79 20.23
N LYS A 96 -3.80 9.70 19.69
CA LYS A 96 -2.34 9.48 19.59
C LYS A 96 -1.62 9.41 20.93
N SER A 97 -2.24 9.90 22.02
CA SER A 97 -1.69 9.83 23.36
C SER A 97 -2.06 8.56 24.11
N VAL A 98 -3.00 7.77 23.60
CA VAL A 98 -3.43 6.49 24.18
C VAL A 98 -2.44 5.40 23.71
N LEU A 99 -1.36 5.23 24.46
CA LEU A 99 -0.23 4.36 24.09
C LEU A 99 -0.57 2.87 24.05
N THR A 100 -1.63 2.46 24.73
CA THR A 100 -2.11 1.06 24.74
C THR A 100 -2.95 0.71 23.53
N LEU A 101 -3.50 1.71 22.83
CA LEU A 101 -4.40 1.49 21.70
C LEU A 101 -3.63 0.93 20.50
N ASN A 102 -3.98 -0.28 20.10
CA ASN A 102 -3.37 -1.01 18.99
C ASN A 102 -4.29 -1.12 17.77
N TYR A 103 -5.60 -1.17 18.01
CA TYR A 103 -6.61 -1.33 16.97
C TYR A 103 -7.68 -0.23 17.07
N LEU A 104 -7.92 0.45 15.96
CA LEU A 104 -8.92 1.52 15.85
C LEU A 104 -9.84 1.31 14.65
N ASP A 105 -11.15 1.19 14.89
CA ASP A 105 -12.19 1.18 13.86
C ASP A 105 -12.96 2.50 13.88
N ILE A 106 -12.80 3.31 12.85
CA ILE A 106 -13.58 4.54 12.61
C ILE A 106 -14.41 4.45 11.32
N SER A 107 -14.69 3.22 10.87
CA SER A 107 -15.36 2.97 9.58
C SER A 107 -16.77 3.60 9.48
N ASP A 108 -17.45 3.74 10.60
CA ASP A 108 -18.80 4.30 10.67
C ASP A 108 -18.83 5.81 10.99
N VAL A 109 -17.64 6.44 11.12
CA VAL A 109 -17.53 7.91 11.20
C VAL A 109 -17.78 8.48 9.81
N ASN A 110 -18.69 9.44 9.70
CA ASN A 110 -19.05 10.05 8.42
C ASN A 110 -18.18 11.30 8.15
N LEU A 111 -16.93 11.09 7.77
CA LEU A 111 -15.99 12.15 7.38
C LEU A 111 -15.42 11.84 5.99
N GLU A 112 -15.44 12.83 5.11
CA GLU A 112 -14.82 12.73 3.77
C GLU A 112 -13.32 13.03 3.83
N GLU A 113 -12.88 13.75 4.86
CA GLU A 113 -11.48 14.08 5.17
C GLU A 113 -11.24 13.94 6.68
N LEU A 114 -10.06 13.50 7.06
CA LEU A 114 -9.60 13.47 8.44
C LEU A 114 -8.72 14.69 8.72
N PRO A 115 -8.57 15.09 10.01
CA PRO A 115 -7.64 16.15 10.36
C PRO A 115 -6.23 15.88 9.83
N GLU A 116 -5.50 16.96 9.55
CA GLU A 116 -4.10 16.87 9.14
C GLU A 116 -3.29 16.10 10.19
N ARG A 117 -2.42 15.19 9.72
CA ARG A 117 -1.56 14.37 10.58
C ARG A 117 -2.33 13.53 11.63
N ALA A 118 -3.55 13.11 11.33
CA ALA A 118 -4.45 12.41 12.28
C ALA A 118 -3.74 11.24 12.99
N PHE A 119 -2.89 10.50 12.30
CA PHE A 119 -2.14 9.35 12.83
C PHE A 119 -0.62 9.52 12.75
N ALA A 120 -0.11 10.74 12.53
CA ALA A 120 1.33 10.95 12.48
C ALA A 120 2.00 10.61 13.82
N ASN A 121 3.11 9.85 13.76
CA ASN A 121 3.83 9.30 14.92
C ASN A 121 2.96 8.43 15.86
N SER A 122 1.88 7.84 15.34
CA SER A 122 0.99 6.98 16.10
C SER A 122 1.58 5.57 16.26
N LEU A 123 1.31 4.96 17.42
CA LEU A 123 1.63 3.56 17.71
C LEU A 123 0.45 2.61 17.37
N ILE A 124 -0.65 3.13 16.82
CA ILE A 124 -1.84 2.32 16.47
C ILE A 124 -1.49 1.44 15.27
N SER A 125 -1.35 0.14 15.51
CA SER A 125 -0.90 -0.79 14.46
C SER A 125 -1.97 -1.08 13.40
N HIS A 126 -3.25 -1.01 13.75
CA HIS A 126 -4.36 -1.37 12.86
C HIS A 126 -5.41 -0.26 12.84
N VAL A 127 -5.66 0.31 11.68
CA VAL A 127 -6.65 1.38 11.49
C VAL A 127 -7.62 1.02 10.39
N ILE A 128 -8.93 1.10 10.68
CA ILE A 128 -9.99 1.07 9.67
C ILE A 128 -10.51 2.48 9.49
N LEU A 129 -10.28 3.02 8.31
CA LEU A 129 -10.65 4.38 7.94
C LEU A 129 -12.17 4.52 7.68
N PRO A 130 -12.72 5.76 7.68
CA PRO A 130 -14.11 6.01 7.35
C PRO A 130 -14.47 5.50 5.94
N ARG A 131 -15.67 4.91 5.79
CA ARG A 131 -16.18 4.47 4.48
C ARG A 131 -16.40 5.63 3.51
N SER A 132 -16.66 6.82 4.04
CA SER A 132 -16.90 8.06 3.29
C SER A 132 -15.58 8.80 2.94
N LEU A 133 -14.43 8.35 3.43
CA LEU A 133 -13.16 9.05 3.24
C LEU A 133 -12.80 9.12 1.75
N LYS A 134 -12.54 10.33 1.26
CA LYS A 134 -12.16 10.59 -0.14
C LYS A 134 -10.67 10.85 -0.30
N VAL A 135 -10.03 11.38 0.74
CA VAL A 135 -8.63 11.77 0.68
C VAL A 135 -7.88 11.25 1.90
N ILE A 136 -6.79 10.54 1.66
CA ILE A 136 -5.76 10.34 2.68
C ILE A 136 -4.87 11.58 2.64
N GLY A 137 -5.01 12.46 3.64
CA GLY A 137 -4.38 13.76 3.67
C GLY A 137 -2.86 13.72 3.76
N ASN A 138 -2.22 14.90 3.59
CA ASN A 138 -0.77 15.03 3.75
C ASN A 138 -0.33 14.59 5.14
N GLU A 139 0.76 13.84 5.18
CA GLU A 139 1.39 13.36 6.43
C GLU A 139 0.43 12.60 7.38
N MET A 140 -0.69 12.08 6.88
CA MET A 140 -1.71 11.45 7.75
C MET A 140 -1.12 10.33 8.63
N PHE A 141 -0.24 9.49 8.09
CA PHE A 141 0.46 8.41 8.79
C PHE A 141 1.98 8.62 8.81
N TYR A 142 2.45 9.88 8.81
CA TYR A 142 3.87 10.22 8.82
C TYR A 142 4.58 9.58 10.00
N MET A 143 5.60 8.75 9.76
CA MET A 143 6.36 8.01 10.77
C MET A 143 5.48 7.22 11.76
N ALA A 144 4.35 6.68 11.31
CA ALA A 144 3.46 5.88 12.12
C ALA A 144 3.88 4.39 12.11
N GLU A 145 3.71 3.72 13.25
CA GLU A 145 3.90 2.27 13.38
C GLU A 145 2.66 1.48 12.92
N THR A 146 1.90 2.07 11.99
CA THR A 146 0.64 1.49 11.51
C THR A 146 0.94 0.45 10.45
N ARG A 147 0.71 -0.82 10.79
CA ARG A 147 0.98 -1.99 9.93
C ARG A 147 -0.14 -2.27 8.95
N THR A 148 -1.38 -2.01 9.34
CA THR A 148 -2.54 -2.28 8.50
C THR A 148 -3.44 -1.07 8.46
N VAL A 149 -3.69 -0.57 7.27
CA VAL A 149 -4.66 0.49 7.00
C VAL A 149 -5.71 -0.07 6.07
N GLN A 150 -6.93 -0.26 6.57
CA GLN A 150 -8.05 -0.61 5.73
C GLN A 150 -8.72 0.66 5.23
N MET A 151 -8.66 0.90 3.92
CA MET A 151 -9.42 1.94 3.23
C MET A 151 -10.55 1.33 2.40
N PHE A 152 -11.52 2.17 2.03
CA PHE A 152 -12.63 1.77 1.16
C PHE A 152 -12.53 2.43 -0.21
N ASP A 153 -13.36 2.00 -1.17
CA ASP A 153 -13.30 2.40 -2.58
C ASP A 153 -13.76 3.85 -2.87
N GLU A 154 -13.90 4.69 -1.84
CA GLU A 154 -14.18 6.11 -2.04
C GLU A 154 -12.93 6.98 -2.10
N VAL A 155 -11.74 6.45 -1.72
CA VAL A 155 -10.49 7.21 -1.72
C VAL A 155 -10.03 7.49 -3.15
N VAL A 156 -9.92 8.77 -3.49
CA VAL A 156 -9.48 9.24 -4.82
C VAL A 156 -8.06 9.82 -4.81
N ALA A 157 -7.53 10.19 -3.64
CA ALA A 157 -6.20 10.77 -3.54
C ALA A 157 -5.47 10.33 -2.27
N ILE A 158 -4.15 10.16 -2.41
CA ILE A 158 -3.20 10.00 -1.30
C ILE A 158 -2.26 11.20 -1.38
N GLY A 159 -2.20 11.99 -0.30
CA GLY A 159 -1.45 13.24 -0.23
C GLY A 159 0.05 13.06 -0.08
N ASP A 160 0.76 14.20 -0.03
CA ASP A 160 2.20 14.24 0.14
C ASP A 160 2.62 13.66 1.50
N LYS A 161 3.64 12.81 1.50
CA LYS A 161 4.18 12.15 2.70
C LYS A 161 3.14 11.39 3.54
N ALA A 162 2.03 10.99 2.95
CA ALA A 162 0.91 10.39 3.68
C ALA A 162 1.34 9.18 4.53
N PHE A 163 2.26 8.35 4.04
CA PHE A 163 2.84 7.18 4.71
C PHE A 163 4.38 7.25 4.80
N TYR A 164 4.94 8.46 4.84
CA TYR A 164 6.39 8.66 4.90
C TYR A 164 7.00 7.94 6.10
N MET A 165 7.99 7.07 5.86
CA MET A 165 8.68 6.25 6.88
C MET A 165 7.73 5.43 7.77
N SER A 166 6.60 4.97 7.25
CA SER A 166 5.67 4.10 7.96
C SER A 166 5.97 2.63 7.69
N GLU A 167 5.56 1.75 8.62
CA GLU A 167 5.61 0.30 8.43
C GLU A 167 4.25 -0.18 7.90
N ILE A 168 4.14 -0.47 6.59
CA ILE A 168 2.90 -0.94 5.96
C ILE A 168 3.09 -2.38 5.50
N HIS A 169 2.24 -3.30 5.96
CA HIS A 169 2.32 -4.70 5.56
C HIS A 169 1.74 -4.96 4.16
N SER A 170 2.11 -6.08 3.58
CA SER A 170 1.86 -6.50 2.20
C SER A 170 0.40 -6.54 1.75
N ASP A 171 -0.55 -6.47 2.66
CA ASP A 171 -1.99 -6.50 2.36
C ASP A 171 -2.57 -5.10 2.05
N PHE A 172 -1.71 -4.13 1.74
CA PHE A 172 -2.16 -2.79 1.39
C PHE A 172 -2.80 -2.78 -0.01
N HIS A 173 -4.08 -2.42 -0.06
CA HIS A 173 -4.84 -2.34 -1.29
C HIS A 173 -5.25 -0.91 -1.59
N PHE A 174 -4.91 -0.43 -2.79
CA PHE A 174 -5.37 0.86 -3.26
C PHE A 174 -6.86 0.82 -3.63
N SER A 175 -7.57 1.92 -3.35
CA SER A 175 -8.95 2.12 -3.81
C SER A 175 -9.03 1.99 -5.34
N SER A 176 -10.07 1.35 -5.84
CA SER A 176 -10.34 1.25 -7.29
C SER A 176 -10.62 2.60 -7.97
N LYS A 177 -10.89 3.65 -7.16
CA LYS A 177 -11.13 5.04 -7.61
C LYS A 177 -9.89 5.94 -7.47
N LEU A 178 -8.77 5.44 -6.98
CA LEU A 178 -7.57 6.24 -6.74
C LEU A 178 -7.05 6.88 -8.03
N GLN A 179 -6.87 8.20 -8.02
CA GLN A 179 -6.41 8.99 -9.17
C GLN A 179 -5.02 9.56 -8.97
N THR A 180 -4.67 9.94 -7.73
CA THR A 180 -3.39 10.60 -7.47
C THR A 180 -2.69 10.05 -6.23
N ILE A 181 -1.37 9.93 -6.34
CA ILE A 181 -0.46 9.65 -5.23
C ILE A 181 0.54 10.79 -5.17
N GLY A 182 0.65 11.45 -4.02
CA GLY A 182 1.45 12.65 -3.80
C GLY A 182 2.94 12.40 -3.73
N LYS A 183 3.69 13.49 -3.56
CA LYS A 183 5.14 13.48 -3.38
C LYS A 183 5.53 12.75 -2.11
N GLU A 184 6.54 11.87 -2.21
CA GLU A 184 7.08 11.11 -1.07
C GLU A 184 6.02 10.33 -0.27
N ALA A 185 4.85 10.02 -0.87
CA ALA A 185 3.69 9.46 -0.16
C ALA A 185 4.02 8.18 0.61
N PHE A 186 4.86 7.29 0.05
CA PHE A 186 5.35 6.05 0.66
C PHE A 186 6.89 6.02 0.74
N TYR A 187 7.53 7.20 0.81
CA TYR A 187 8.98 7.27 0.90
C TYR A 187 9.48 6.50 2.13
N HIS A 188 10.46 5.61 1.91
CA HIS A 188 11.07 4.80 2.96
C HIS A 188 10.06 3.97 3.79
N CYS A 189 8.91 3.61 3.18
CA CYS A 189 8.02 2.63 3.78
C CYS A 189 8.67 1.25 3.80
N SER A 190 8.39 0.49 4.85
CA SER A 190 8.78 -0.91 4.95
C SER A 190 7.56 -1.84 4.85
N GLY A 191 7.78 -3.09 4.43
CA GLY A 191 6.77 -4.14 4.43
C GLY A 191 5.92 -4.27 3.17
N LEU A 192 6.09 -3.40 2.17
CA LEU A 192 5.47 -3.56 0.85
C LEU A 192 6.30 -4.52 -0.01
N TYR A 193 5.68 -5.60 -0.51
CA TYR A 193 6.34 -6.59 -1.38
C TYR A 193 5.93 -6.47 -2.84
N SER A 194 4.79 -5.87 -3.10
CA SER A 194 4.29 -5.64 -4.44
C SER A 194 3.36 -4.43 -4.47
N LEU A 195 3.29 -3.77 -5.63
CA LEU A 195 2.38 -2.66 -5.86
C LEU A 195 1.46 -3.01 -7.03
N LYS A 196 0.15 -3.01 -6.75
CA LYS A 196 -0.88 -3.19 -7.76
C LYS A 196 -1.72 -1.92 -7.86
N PHE A 197 -1.52 -1.17 -8.94
CA PHE A 197 -2.21 0.10 -9.16
C PHE A 197 -3.51 -0.07 -9.94
N PRO A 198 -4.61 0.59 -9.50
CA PRO A 198 -5.89 0.54 -10.18
C PRO A 198 -5.84 1.28 -11.51
N ALA A 199 -6.75 0.91 -12.41
CA ALA A 199 -6.85 1.54 -13.72
C ALA A 199 -7.17 3.04 -13.67
N SER A 200 -7.77 3.53 -12.59
CA SER A 200 -8.13 4.94 -12.37
C SER A 200 -6.94 5.85 -12.10
N LEU A 201 -5.76 5.31 -11.72
CA LEU A 201 -4.60 6.12 -11.33
C LEU A 201 -4.07 6.93 -12.52
N GLU A 202 -3.92 8.25 -12.33
CA GLU A 202 -3.45 9.19 -13.34
C GLU A 202 -2.06 9.74 -13.04
N THR A 203 -1.73 9.94 -11.75
CA THR A 203 -0.49 10.59 -11.36
C THR A 203 0.18 9.92 -10.17
N ILE A 204 1.49 9.71 -10.27
CA ILE A 204 2.39 9.33 -9.18
C ILE A 204 3.40 10.45 -8.98
N GLY A 205 3.52 10.97 -7.76
CA GLY A 205 4.38 12.09 -7.41
C GLY A 205 5.87 11.75 -7.36
N GLU A 206 6.70 12.80 -7.21
CA GLU A 206 8.14 12.70 -7.02
C GLU A 206 8.47 11.86 -5.79
N SER A 207 9.40 10.91 -5.92
CA SER A 207 9.87 10.02 -4.85
C SER A 207 8.76 9.27 -4.11
N ALA A 208 7.57 9.10 -4.71
CA ALA A 208 6.39 8.57 -4.03
C ALA A 208 6.61 7.18 -3.39
N PHE A 209 7.40 6.33 -4.02
CA PHE A 209 7.75 4.98 -3.55
C PHE A 209 9.27 4.80 -3.45
N ALA A 210 10.01 5.87 -3.23
CA ALA A 210 11.46 5.78 -3.17
C ALA A 210 11.94 5.13 -1.86
N ASN A 211 13.06 4.39 -1.95
CA ASN A 211 13.72 3.73 -0.83
C ASN A 211 12.80 2.76 -0.04
N LEU A 212 11.94 2.03 -0.71
CA LEU A 212 11.18 0.97 -0.07
C LEU A 212 12.12 -0.12 0.42
N THR A 213 11.97 -0.55 1.68
CA THR A 213 12.86 -1.53 2.30
C THR A 213 12.06 -2.60 3.03
N TYR A 214 12.63 -3.79 3.15
CA TYR A 214 12.06 -4.84 3.99
C TYR A 214 12.25 -4.53 5.48
N SER A 215 13.35 -3.88 5.85
CA SER A 215 13.70 -3.47 7.21
C SER A 215 14.81 -2.42 7.16
N VAL A 216 15.06 -1.75 8.27
CA VAL A 216 16.08 -0.67 8.42
C VAL A 216 17.50 -1.09 7.99
N THR A 217 17.75 -2.41 7.83
CA THR A 217 19.04 -2.98 7.49
C THR A 217 19.07 -3.74 6.15
N SER A 218 17.98 -3.69 5.35
CA SER A 218 17.76 -4.64 4.25
C SER A 218 17.56 -3.98 2.89
N TYR A 219 17.60 -4.82 1.86
CA TYR A 219 17.49 -4.51 0.45
C TYR A 219 16.08 -3.99 0.06
N PRO A 220 15.94 -3.39 -1.14
CA PRO A 220 14.63 -3.06 -1.73
C PRO A 220 13.68 -4.26 -1.69
N SER A 221 12.38 -3.99 -1.56
CA SER A 221 11.42 -5.03 -1.15
C SER A 221 10.43 -5.46 -2.23
N LEU A 222 10.29 -4.71 -3.34
CA LEU A 222 9.26 -5.03 -4.31
C LEU A 222 9.67 -6.14 -5.28
N ASP A 223 8.88 -7.20 -5.33
CA ASP A 223 8.96 -8.24 -6.36
C ASP A 223 8.42 -7.73 -7.70
N TYR A 224 7.36 -6.93 -7.68
CA TYR A 224 6.80 -6.35 -8.90
C TYR A 224 5.99 -5.07 -8.66
N ILE A 225 5.89 -4.30 -9.75
CA ILE A 225 4.98 -3.18 -9.92
C ILE A 225 4.02 -3.52 -11.06
N PHE A 226 2.72 -3.46 -10.83
CA PHE A 226 1.70 -3.82 -11.80
C PHE A 226 0.65 -2.71 -11.93
N PHE A 227 0.30 -2.38 -13.18
CA PHE A 227 -0.79 -1.46 -13.51
C PHE A 227 -1.93 -2.21 -14.21
N GLU A 228 -3.14 -2.06 -13.71
CA GLU A 228 -4.31 -2.75 -14.23
C GLU A 228 -4.63 -2.36 -15.68
N LYS A 229 -5.32 -3.27 -16.37
CA LYS A 229 -5.79 -3.06 -17.74
C LYS A 229 -6.71 -1.83 -17.81
N GLY A 230 -6.49 -1.00 -18.84
CA GLY A 230 -7.21 0.26 -18.98
C GLY A 230 -6.62 1.41 -18.15
N SER A 231 -5.38 1.27 -17.69
CA SER A 231 -4.67 2.29 -16.93
C SER A 231 -4.75 3.67 -17.58
N LYS A 232 -5.11 4.67 -16.76
CA LYS A 232 -5.18 6.10 -17.12
C LYS A 232 -3.93 6.87 -16.76
N LEU A 233 -2.84 6.17 -16.37
CA LEU A 233 -1.61 6.80 -15.93
C LEU A 233 -1.03 7.73 -17.01
N LYS A 234 -0.78 8.98 -16.62
CA LYS A 234 -0.23 10.05 -17.47
C LYS A 234 1.15 10.48 -17.00
N THR A 235 1.32 10.58 -15.68
CA THR A 235 2.53 11.17 -15.13
C THR A 235 3.11 10.32 -14.01
N VAL A 236 4.40 10.06 -14.09
CA VAL A 236 5.22 9.50 -13.01
C VAL A 236 6.34 10.49 -12.72
N GLY A 237 6.46 10.92 -11.47
CA GLY A 237 7.41 11.93 -11.03
C GLY A 237 8.86 11.43 -11.00
N ASP A 238 9.79 12.39 -10.79
CA ASP A 238 11.20 12.10 -10.61
C ASP A 238 11.42 11.16 -9.43
N GLU A 239 12.32 10.19 -9.60
CA GLU A 239 12.71 9.23 -8.56
C GLU A 239 11.54 8.47 -7.90
N ALA A 240 10.37 8.39 -8.57
CA ALA A 240 9.15 7.85 -7.98
C ALA A 240 9.30 6.44 -7.41
N PHE A 241 10.16 5.61 -7.98
CA PHE A 241 10.47 4.26 -7.54
C PHE A 241 11.98 4.05 -7.29
N TYR A 242 12.71 5.11 -6.94
CA TYR A 242 14.14 5.03 -6.67
C TYR A 242 14.43 4.00 -5.57
N ARG A 243 15.26 2.98 -5.86
CA ARG A 243 15.58 1.87 -4.94
C ARG A 243 14.35 1.18 -4.34
N ALA A 244 13.35 0.92 -5.15
CA ALA A 244 12.11 0.28 -4.70
C ALA A 244 12.04 -1.21 -4.99
N LEU A 245 12.65 -1.68 -6.10
CA LEU A 245 12.58 -3.08 -6.54
C LEU A 245 13.77 -3.91 -6.06
N ASP A 246 13.51 -5.17 -5.73
CA ASP A 246 14.53 -6.19 -5.45
C ASP A 246 15.15 -6.72 -6.77
N ARG A 247 16.16 -7.60 -6.64
CA ARG A 247 17.06 -8.04 -7.72
C ARG A 247 16.40 -8.62 -8.95
N ASP A 248 15.25 -9.27 -8.80
CA ASP A 248 14.51 -9.89 -9.90
C ASP A 248 13.15 -9.21 -10.11
N GLY A 249 13.01 -7.98 -9.62
CA GLY A 249 11.77 -7.22 -9.71
C GLY A 249 11.32 -7.00 -11.15
N ILE A 250 10.01 -6.99 -11.38
CA ILE A 250 9.42 -6.82 -12.70
C ILE A 250 8.47 -5.64 -12.70
N ILE A 251 8.56 -4.80 -13.72
CA ILE A 251 7.70 -3.64 -13.91
C ILE A 251 6.72 -3.91 -15.06
N TYR A 252 5.43 -4.03 -14.73
CA TYR A 252 4.35 -4.30 -15.68
C TYR A 252 3.57 -3.02 -15.96
N MET A 253 4.01 -2.23 -16.94
CA MET A 253 3.35 -1.02 -17.46
C MET A 253 2.81 -1.21 -18.88
N GLN A 254 2.62 -2.45 -19.37
CA GLN A 254 2.11 -2.75 -20.72
C GLN A 254 0.72 -2.15 -20.98
N HIS A 255 -0.07 -1.91 -19.94
CA HIS A 255 -1.38 -1.29 -20.02
C HIS A 255 -1.37 0.24 -19.89
N CYS A 256 -0.22 0.84 -19.58
CA CYS A 256 -0.03 2.29 -19.44
C CYS A 256 0.22 2.92 -20.81
N THR A 257 -0.82 3.02 -21.64
CA THR A 257 -0.69 3.50 -23.03
C THR A 257 -0.77 5.02 -23.17
N GLN A 258 -1.05 5.73 -22.08
CA GLN A 258 -1.29 7.19 -22.04
C GLN A 258 -0.20 7.96 -21.30
N VAL A 259 0.91 7.31 -20.90
CA VAL A 259 1.98 7.98 -20.15
C VAL A 259 2.63 9.05 -21.03
N GLU A 260 2.52 10.31 -20.60
CA GLU A 260 3.08 11.48 -21.25
C GLU A 260 4.44 11.86 -20.63
N THR A 261 4.57 11.70 -19.32
CA THR A 261 5.77 12.03 -18.56
C THR A 261 6.22 10.86 -17.72
N LEU A 262 7.49 10.47 -17.88
CA LEU A 262 8.20 9.56 -17.01
C LEU A 262 9.41 10.32 -16.46
N GLY A 263 9.40 10.61 -15.17
CA GLY A 263 10.35 11.47 -14.50
C GLY A 263 11.79 10.98 -14.57
N TYR A 264 12.71 11.87 -14.29
CA TYR A 264 14.14 11.56 -14.26
C TYR A 264 14.45 10.58 -13.12
N ASN A 265 15.29 9.58 -13.40
CA ASN A 265 15.68 8.56 -12.43
C ASN A 265 14.50 7.77 -11.81
N THR A 266 13.37 7.68 -12.45
CA THR A 266 12.15 7.04 -11.90
C THR A 266 12.45 5.67 -11.28
N PHE A 267 13.29 4.85 -11.94
CA PHE A 267 13.71 3.51 -11.49
C PHE A 267 15.24 3.43 -11.27
N LYS A 268 15.85 4.52 -10.81
CA LYS A 268 17.30 4.56 -10.54
C LYS A 268 17.65 3.63 -9.38
N GLU A 269 18.76 2.91 -9.53
CA GLU A 269 19.27 1.91 -8.58
C GLU A 269 18.35 0.72 -8.35
N ASP A 270 17.29 0.60 -9.14
CA ASP A 270 16.49 -0.62 -9.19
C ASP A 270 17.18 -1.69 -10.03
N ILE A 271 17.04 -2.94 -9.60
CA ILE A 271 17.64 -4.09 -10.27
C ILE A 271 16.53 -4.88 -10.97
N ALA A 272 15.67 -4.17 -11.71
CA ALA A 272 14.59 -4.80 -12.46
C ALA A 272 15.12 -5.78 -13.51
N SER A 273 14.57 -6.98 -13.56
CA SER A 273 14.89 -7.99 -14.58
C SER A 273 14.17 -7.71 -15.90
N ALA A 274 12.97 -7.15 -15.84
CA ALA A 274 12.17 -6.81 -17.02
C ALA A 274 11.30 -5.57 -16.80
N PHE A 275 11.12 -4.81 -17.85
CA PHE A 275 10.26 -3.64 -17.93
C PHE A 275 9.36 -3.73 -19.17
N TYR A 276 8.06 -3.87 -18.94
CA TYR A 276 7.04 -3.93 -19.98
C TYR A 276 6.35 -2.58 -20.08
N PHE A 277 6.47 -1.89 -21.22
CA PHE A 277 5.99 -0.53 -21.36
C PHE A 277 5.07 -0.37 -22.58
N GLY A 278 3.87 0.16 -22.37
CA GLY A 278 2.79 0.13 -23.38
C GLY A 278 2.61 1.38 -24.24
N THR A 279 3.32 2.50 -23.97
CA THR A 279 3.13 3.71 -24.78
C THR A 279 3.67 3.56 -26.19
N LYS A 280 2.94 4.13 -27.17
CA LYS A 280 3.33 4.12 -28.57
C LYS A 280 4.50 5.06 -28.88
N THR A 281 4.69 6.11 -28.08
CA THR A 281 5.79 7.05 -28.20
C THR A 281 6.54 7.11 -26.88
N PRO A 282 7.88 7.27 -26.90
CA PRO A 282 8.61 7.49 -25.67
C PRO A 282 8.07 8.71 -24.92
N PRO A 283 7.79 8.59 -23.60
CA PRO A 283 7.29 9.71 -22.81
C PRO A 283 8.34 10.81 -22.68
N GLN A 284 7.90 12.02 -22.35
CA GLN A 284 8.80 13.09 -21.97
C GLN A 284 9.49 12.77 -20.63
N GLY A 285 10.72 13.23 -20.46
CA GLY A 285 11.53 12.99 -19.28
C GLY A 285 12.90 12.42 -19.62
N GLY A 286 13.68 12.11 -18.60
CA GLY A 286 14.99 11.50 -18.74
C GLY A 286 14.92 9.98 -18.94
N PHE A 287 16.12 9.36 -19.02
CA PHE A 287 16.20 7.91 -18.96
C PHE A 287 15.77 7.42 -17.58
N PRO A 288 14.79 6.52 -17.49
CA PRO A 288 14.21 6.16 -16.19
C PRO A 288 15.11 5.24 -15.35
N PHE A 289 16.10 4.58 -15.99
CA PHE A 289 17.02 3.66 -15.33
C PHE A 289 18.42 4.25 -15.32
N LYS A 290 18.94 4.61 -14.16
CA LYS A 290 20.34 5.02 -14.00
C LYS A 290 21.02 4.12 -13.00
N LYS A 291 22.17 3.59 -13.37
CA LYS A 291 23.01 2.77 -12.49
C LYS A 291 23.50 3.60 -11.31
N GLY A 292 23.44 3.05 -10.12
CA GLY A 292 24.17 3.53 -8.95
C GLY A 292 25.64 3.14 -9.01
N ASP A 293 26.50 3.84 -8.27
CA ASP A 293 27.95 3.67 -8.28
C ASP A 293 28.43 2.28 -7.78
N TYR A 294 27.52 1.46 -7.25
CA TYR A 294 27.83 0.19 -6.58
C TYR A 294 27.30 -1.08 -7.27
N VAL A 295 26.66 -0.96 -8.42
CA VAL A 295 26.00 -2.12 -9.06
C VAL A 295 26.73 -2.54 -10.33
N ASN A 296 27.14 -3.82 -10.39
CA ASN A 296 27.68 -4.45 -11.61
C ASN A 296 26.61 -4.44 -12.72
N ALA A 297 27.04 -4.30 -13.98
CA ALA A 297 26.17 -4.21 -15.15
C ALA A 297 25.09 -5.30 -15.15
N TRP A 298 23.82 -4.89 -14.95
CA TRP A 298 22.66 -5.76 -15.09
C TRP A 298 21.95 -5.41 -16.40
N THR A 299 21.53 -6.40 -17.11
CA THR A 299 20.79 -6.22 -18.37
C THR A 299 19.30 -6.21 -18.07
N VAL A 300 18.70 -5.03 -17.99
CA VAL A 300 17.23 -4.91 -17.98
C VAL A 300 16.69 -5.23 -19.38
N LYS A 301 15.73 -6.15 -19.46
CA LYS A 301 15.00 -6.40 -20.70
C LYS A 301 13.86 -5.40 -20.81
N ILE A 302 13.89 -4.55 -21.83
CA ILE A 302 12.88 -3.50 -22.05
C ILE A 302 11.98 -3.90 -23.20
N TYR A 303 10.71 -4.12 -22.89
CA TYR A 303 9.67 -4.50 -23.86
C TYR A 303 8.80 -3.29 -24.17
N VAL A 304 8.78 -2.87 -25.43
CA VAL A 304 8.01 -1.73 -25.94
C VAL A 304 7.22 -2.13 -27.18
N PRO A 305 6.15 -1.38 -27.56
CA PRO A 305 5.36 -1.74 -28.72
C PRO A 305 6.21 -1.86 -29.98
N LYS A 306 6.02 -2.92 -30.76
CA LYS A 306 6.88 -3.39 -31.85
C LYS A 306 7.24 -2.30 -32.88
N LEU A 307 6.25 -1.49 -33.25
CA LEU A 307 6.46 -0.42 -34.26
C LEU A 307 7.33 0.75 -33.74
N TYR A 308 7.61 0.80 -32.44
CA TYR A 308 8.29 1.93 -31.80
C TYR A 308 9.63 1.55 -31.15
N VAL A 309 10.07 0.31 -31.32
CA VAL A 309 11.35 -0.19 -30.75
C VAL A 309 12.51 0.75 -31.11
N ASP A 310 12.65 1.11 -32.39
CA ASP A 310 13.73 1.99 -32.87
C ASP A 310 13.65 3.40 -32.22
N ALA A 311 12.44 3.92 -32.03
CA ALA A 311 12.23 5.25 -31.43
C ALA A 311 12.68 5.25 -29.97
N TYR A 312 12.33 4.22 -29.22
CA TYR A 312 12.76 4.04 -27.83
C TYR A 312 14.27 3.84 -27.74
N GLN A 313 14.83 2.99 -28.57
CA GLN A 313 16.26 2.73 -28.61
C GLN A 313 17.04 4.00 -28.93
N LYS A 314 16.60 4.80 -29.91
CA LYS A 314 17.24 6.06 -30.28
C LYS A 314 17.18 7.08 -29.15
N LEU A 315 16.05 7.20 -28.46
CA LEU A 315 15.91 8.17 -27.35
C LEU A 315 16.73 7.78 -26.14
N TRP A 316 16.63 6.52 -25.73
CA TRP A 316 17.20 6.06 -24.46
C TRP A 316 18.65 5.59 -24.56
N SER A 317 19.16 5.24 -25.74
CA SER A 317 20.58 4.92 -25.95
C SER A 317 21.52 6.10 -25.68
N ASN A 318 21.04 7.33 -25.82
CA ASN A 318 21.85 8.53 -25.53
C ASN A 318 22.13 8.75 -24.03
N TYR A 319 21.41 8.06 -23.15
CA TYR A 319 21.50 8.23 -21.70
C TYR A 319 22.23 7.09 -20.98
N SER A 320 22.61 6.02 -21.69
CA SER A 320 23.15 4.85 -21.01
C SER A 320 24.38 4.27 -21.69
N TRP A 321 25.51 4.43 -21.07
CA TRP A 321 26.67 3.57 -21.31
C TRP A 321 26.47 2.16 -20.72
N ASP A 322 25.47 1.98 -19.85
CA ASP A 322 25.30 0.82 -18.98
C ASP A 322 24.07 -0.05 -19.30
N VAL A 323 23.14 0.43 -20.10
CA VAL A 323 22.01 -0.39 -20.58
C VAL A 323 22.29 -0.85 -22.00
N GLN A 324 23.15 -1.83 -22.16
CA GLN A 324 23.08 -2.75 -23.31
C GLN A 324 21.82 -3.63 -23.14
N GLY A 325 20.70 -3.00 -22.79
CA GLY A 325 19.40 -3.63 -22.67
C GLY A 325 18.90 -3.99 -24.07
N SER A 326 18.50 -5.21 -24.24
CA SER A 326 17.82 -5.63 -25.43
C SER A 326 16.43 -5.02 -25.43
N PHE A 327 16.20 -3.99 -26.25
CA PHE A 327 14.84 -3.55 -26.55
C PHE A 327 14.15 -4.64 -27.38
N MET A 328 12.98 -5.08 -26.93
CA MET A 328 12.24 -6.18 -27.52
C MET A 328 10.80 -5.75 -27.83
N ALA A 329 10.20 -6.41 -28.82
CA ALA A 329 8.81 -6.18 -29.16
C ALA A 329 7.90 -6.72 -28.03
N LEU A 330 7.03 -5.85 -27.50
CA LEU A 330 6.07 -6.20 -26.46
C LEU A 330 5.09 -7.28 -26.94
N GLU A 331 4.55 -7.14 -28.15
CA GLU A 331 3.55 -8.03 -28.72
C GLU A 331 4.05 -9.46 -28.93
N ASP A 332 5.36 -9.63 -29.09
CA ASP A 332 5.99 -10.95 -29.24
C ASP A 332 6.33 -11.58 -27.87
N ASN A 333 6.18 -10.81 -26.77
CA ASN A 333 6.65 -11.16 -25.43
C ASN A 333 5.68 -10.70 -24.32
N MET A 334 4.38 -10.61 -24.60
CA MET A 334 3.38 -10.19 -23.62
C MET A 334 3.38 -11.13 -22.41
N PRO A 335 3.54 -10.61 -21.19
CA PRO A 335 3.34 -11.41 -20.01
C PRO A 335 1.86 -11.79 -19.86
N GLU A 336 1.60 -12.94 -19.26
CA GLU A 336 0.24 -13.27 -18.84
C GLU A 336 -0.27 -12.23 -17.83
N ASP A 337 -1.54 -11.83 -17.97
CA ASP A 337 -2.20 -10.93 -17.01
C ASP A 337 -2.22 -11.62 -15.63
N LYS A 338 -1.58 -11.01 -14.63
CA LYS A 338 -1.50 -11.50 -13.25
C LYS A 338 -2.63 -10.98 -12.38
#